data_e60e3001487404478f18a8b74dc18af6
#
_entry.id   e60e3001487404478f18a8b74dc18af6
#
_cell.length_a   1.000
_cell.length_b   1.000
_cell.length_c   1.000
_cell.angle_alpha   90.00
_cell.angle_beta   90.00
_cell.angle_gamma   90.00
#
_symmetry.space_group_name_H-M   'P 1'
#
loop_
_entity.id
_entity.type
_entity.pdbx_description
1 polymer ?
#
loop_
_entity_poly.entity_id
_entity_poly.type
_entity_poly.pdbx_seq_one_letter_code
_entity_poly.pdbx_strand_id
1 'polypeptide(L)'
;MQLQFSTLPDLYAITRLAADAPMPDWVDGTGLTSVTRADDELSIVCLADRAPDGADTGWTALRVDTLAALDEPGVVMAAITPISSASLGVFVISTHLRDYILVRTSEITKVADVLRGAGHAFA
;
A
#
# COMPACT_ATOMS: atom_id res chain seq x y z
N MET A 1 -18.77 -6.09 5.63
CA MET A 1 -17.56 -6.86 5.95
C MET A 1 -16.70 -6.01 6.88
N GLN A 2 -16.29 -6.58 7.99
CA GLN A 2 -15.42 -5.91 8.95
C GLN A 2 -14.00 -6.43 8.76
N LEU A 3 -13.06 -5.51 8.56
CA LEU A 3 -11.65 -5.83 8.40
C LEU A 3 -10.85 -5.34 9.59
N GLN A 4 -9.69 -5.92 9.77
CA GLN A 4 -8.71 -5.49 10.75
C GLN A 4 -7.47 -4.97 10.03
N PHE A 5 -7.01 -3.80 10.40
CA PHE A 5 -5.84 -3.13 9.82
C PHE A 5 -4.74 -2.93 10.84
N SER A 6 -3.52 -2.96 10.38
CA SER A 6 -2.37 -2.49 11.15
C SER A 6 -1.46 -1.65 10.27
N THR A 7 -0.68 -0.77 10.89
CA THR A 7 0.28 0.07 10.19
C THR A 7 1.63 -0.62 10.17
N LEU A 8 2.25 -0.72 9.00
CA LEU A 8 3.64 -1.18 8.91
C LEU A 8 4.59 -0.09 9.41
N PRO A 9 5.70 -0.48 10.06
CA PRO A 9 6.67 0.51 10.52
C PRO A 9 7.39 1.19 9.35
N ASP A 10 7.84 2.40 9.59
CA ASP A 10 8.63 3.23 8.68
C ASP A 10 7.86 3.71 7.45
N LEU A 11 8.46 4.61 6.70
CA LEU A 11 7.85 5.23 5.53
C LEU A 11 8.22 4.48 4.26
N TYR A 12 7.33 4.54 3.28
CA TYR A 12 7.47 3.87 1.99
C TYR A 12 7.62 4.87 0.86
N ALA A 13 8.24 4.40 -0.22
CA ALA A 13 8.41 5.15 -1.45
C ALA A 13 7.91 4.33 -2.63
N ILE A 14 7.37 5.03 -3.62
CA ILE A 14 6.93 4.46 -4.89
C ILE A 14 7.83 5.03 -5.98
N THR A 15 8.47 4.15 -6.74
CA THR A 15 9.42 4.55 -7.79
C THR A 15 8.97 3.97 -9.12
N ARG A 16 9.02 4.79 -10.16
CA ARG A 16 8.79 4.37 -11.53
C ARG A 16 10.08 4.45 -12.32
N LEU A 17 10.43 3.35 -12.97
CA LEU A 17 11.57 3.27 -13.88
C LEU A 17 11.08 2.89 -15.27
N ALA A 18 11.97 3.01 -16.28
CA ALA A 18 11.67 2.56 -17.64
C ALA A 18 11.34 1.07 -17.66
N ALA A 19 10.46 0.66 -18.57
CA ALA A 19 9.98 -0.72 -18.65
C ALA A 19 11.10 -1.74 -18.83
N ASP A 20 12.19 -1.36 -19.52
CA ASP A 20 13.35 -2.22 -19.80
C ASP A 20 14.49 -2.03 -18.79
N ALA A 21 14.29 -1.24 -17.74
CA ALA A 21 15.32 -1.04 -16.71
C ALA A 21 15.69 -2.36 -16.05
N PRO A 22 16.98 -2.59 -15.78
CA PRO A 22 17.37 -3.75 -14.99
C PRO A 22 16.84 -3.61 -13.55
N MET A 23 16.62 -4.76 -12.90
CA MET A 23 16.17 -4.76 -11.50
C MET A 23 17.23 -4.08 -10.64
N PRO A 24 16.91 -2.98 -9.94
CA PRO A 24 17.88 -2.30 -9.09
C PRO A 24 18.29 -3.13 -7.88
N ASP A 25 19.50 -2.94 -7.41
CA ASP A 25 20.00 -3.62 -6.22
C ASP A 25 19.37 -3.12 -4.91
N TRP A 26 18.83 -1.89 -4.90
CA TRP A 26 18.18 -1.33 -3.71
C TRP A 26 16.75 -1.86 -3.50
N VAL A 27 16.23 -2.70 -4.40
CA VAL A 27 14.89 -3.30 -4.25
C VAL A 27 14.83 -4.20 -3.04
N ASP A 28 15.85 -5.04 -2.85
CA ASP A 28 15.87 -6.01 -1.76
C ASP A 28 16.19 -5.35 -0.43
N GLY A 29 15.51 -5.81 0.60
CA GLY A 29 15.70 -5.32 1.96
C GLY A 29 14.52 -5.68 2.85
N THR A 30 14.51 -5.14 4.05
CA THR A 30 13.42 -5.36 5.00
C THR A 30 12.15 -4.63 4.57
N GLY A 31 11.04 -4.98 5.22
CA GLY A 31 9.74 -4.37 4.98
C GLY A 31 9.04 -4.94 3.76
N LEU A 32 7.94 -4.31 3.41
CA LEU A 32 7.18 -4.66 2.22
C LEU A 32 7.96 -4.24 0.97
N THR A 33 8.12 -5.16 0.04
CA THR A 33 8.69 -4.87 -1.28
C THR A 33 7.74 -5.39 -2.34
N SER A 34 7.40 -4.55 -3.29
CA SER A 34 6.53 -4.93 -4.41
C SER A 34 7.11 -4.42 -5.71
N VAL A 35 7.15 -5.29 -6.72
CA VAL A 35 7.69 -4.97 -8.03
C VAL A 35 6.69 -5.39 -9.08
N THR A 36 6.35 -4.47 -9.97
CA THR A 36 5.50 -4.76 -11.13
C THR A 36 6.22 -4.31 -12.38
N ARG A 37 6.53 -5.25 -13.27
CA ARG A 37 7.02 -4.92 -14.61
C ARG A 37 5.88 -5.06 -15.60
N ALA A 38 5.59 -3.97 -16.30
CA ALA A 38 4.61 -3.92 -17.38
C ALA A 38 5.30 -3.48 -18.67
N ASP A 39 4.55 -3.41 -19.77
CA ASP A 39 5.11 -3.01 -21.06
C ASP A 39 5.59 -1.56 -21.08
N ASP A 40 5.06 -0.72 -20.20
CA ASP A 40 5.31 0.72 -20.16
C ASP A 40 5.99 1.21 -18.89
N GLU A 41 6.31 0.32 -17.93
CA GLU A 41 6.94 0.73 -16.67
C GLU A 41 7.53 -0.43 -15.89
N LEU A 42 8.45 -0.07 -15.01
CA LEU A 42 8.86 -0.87 -13.86
C LEU A 42 8.48 -0.08 -12.61
N SER A 43 7.50 -0.57 -11.85
CA SER A 43 7.00 0.10 -10.64
C SER A 43 7.49 -0.65 -9.41
N ILE A 44 8.06 0.08 -8.45
CA ILE A 44 8.67 -0.51 -7.26
C ILE A 44 8.19 0.22 -6.02
N VAL A 45 7.75 -0.56 -5.04
CA VAL A 45 7.44 -0.08 -3.69
C VAL A 45 8.45 -0.68 -2.73
N CYS A 46 9.10 0.14 -1.93
CA CYS A 46 10.02 -0.30 -0.88
C CYS A 46 10.11 0.78 0.21
N LEU A 47 10.82 0.47 1.28
CA LEU A 47 11.09 1.47 2.32
C LEU A 47 11.79 2.68 1.72
N ALA A 48 11.36 3.87 2.16
CA ALA A 48 11.85 5.13 1.62
C ALA A 48 13.35 5.34 1.85
N ASP A 49 13.91 4.77 2.91
CA ASP A 49 15.31 4.95 3.27
C ASP A 49 16.29 4.38 2.24
N ARG A 50 15.87 3.43 1.41
CA ARG A 50 16.72 2.87 0.36
C ARG A 50 16.27 3.23 -1.06
N ALA A 51 15.20 3.99 -1.20
CA ALA A 51 14.73 4.42 -2.50
C ALA A 51 15.66 5.48 -3.10
N PRO A 52 15.75 5.58 -4.44
CA PRO A 52 16.61 6.57 -5.09
C PRO A 52 16.03 7.97 -4.96
N ASP A 53 16.87 8.98 -5.24
CA ASP A 53 16.42 10.35 -5.40
C ASP A 53 15.36 10.42 -6.50
N GLY A 54 14.34 11.25 -6.29
CA GLY A 54 13.23 11.38 -7.23
C GLY A 54 12.10 10.39 -7.01
N ALA A 55 12.24 9.42 -6.09
CA ALA A 55 11.14 8.55 -5.71
C ALA A 55 10.02 9.35 -5.04
N ASP A 56 8.78 8.90 -5.23
CA ASP A 56 7.62 9.49 -4.56
C ASP A 56 7.56 8.93 -3.14
N THR A 57 7.96 9.74 -2.17
CA THR A 57 8.06 9.36 -0.76
C THR A 57 6.85 9.87 0.05
N GLY A 58 6.84 9.59 1.35
CA GLY A 58 5.78 10.08 2.23
C GLY A 58 4.54 9.20 2.23
N TRP A 59 4.71 7.90 2.01
CA TRP A 59 3.65 6.91 2.06
C TRP A 59 3.73 6.09 3.33
N THR A 60 2.58 5.82 3.92
CA THR A 60 2.40 4.88 5.03
C THR A 60 1.66 3.65 4.51
N ALA A 61 2.17 2.47 4.83
CA ALA A 61 1.55 1.22 4.39
C ALA A 61 0.66 0.65 5.49
N LEU A 62 -0.58 0.40 5.15
CA LEU A 62 -1.55 -0.30 5.99
C LEU A 62 -1.65 -1.73 5.52
N ARG A 63 -1.64 -2.66 6.45
CA ARG A 63 -1.84 -4.07 6.16
C ARG A 63 -3.24 -4.48 6.53
N VAL A 64 -3.93 -5.17 5.61
CA VAL A 64 -5.19 -5.83 5.93
C VAL A 64 -4.85 -7.14 6.62
N ASP A 65 -5.07 -7.20 7.93
CA ASP A 65 -4.71 -8.37 8.74
C ASP A 65 -5.72 -9.51 8.57
N THR A 66 -6.96 -9.18 8.23
CA THR A 66 -8.00 -10.17 7.96
C THR A 66 -7.62 -11.00 6.74
N LEU A 67 -7.57 -12.32 6.89
CA LEU A 67 -7.28 -13.22 5.79
C LEU A 67 -8.57 -13.64 5.08
N ALA A 68 -8.48 -13.75 3.76
CA ALA A 68 -9.61 -14.14 2.92
C ALA A 68 -9.11 -15.04 1.78
N ALA A 69 -10.03 -15.74 1.12
CA ALA A 69 -9.68 -16.51 -0.07
C ALA A 69 -9.17 -15.55 -1.17
N LEU A 70 -8.28 -16.05 -2.02
CA LEU A 70 -7.64 -15.25 -3.07
C LEU A 70 -8.65 -14.52 -3.96
N ASP A 71 -9.76 -15.17 -4.24
CA ASP A 71 -10.83 -14.65 -5.10
C ASP A 71 -12.09 -14.23 -4.33
N GLU A 72 -11.98 -14.02 -3.03
CA GLU A 72 -13.13 -13.61 -2.22
C GLU A 72 -13.57 -12.20 -2.61
N PRO A 73 -14.86 -12.00 -2.99
CA PRO A 73 -15.33 -10.69 -3.43
C PRO A 73 -15.48 -9.74 -2.25
N GLY A 74 -15.27 -8.45 -2.51
CA GLY A 74 -15.62 -7.38 -1.60
C GLY A 74 -14.52 -6.95 -0.62
N VAL A 75 -13.40 -7.66 -0.50
CA VAL A 75 -12.35 -7.34 0.49
C VAL A 75 -11.70 -6.00 0.16
N VAL A 76 -11.22 -5.81 -1.07
CA VAL A 76 -10.58 -4.56 -1.50
C VAL A 76 -11.58 -3.41 -1.40
N MET A 77 -12.80 -3.59 -1.85
CA MET A 77 -13.84 -2.55 -1.79
C MET A 77 -14.14 -2.15 -0.34
N ALA A 78 -14.23 -3.11 0.57
CA ALA A 78 -14.43 -2.81 1.98
C ALA A 78 -13.27 -1.98 2.56
N ALA A 79 -12.04 -2.24 2.12
CA ALA A 79 -10.86 -1.52 2.58
C ALA A 79 -10.80 -0.10 2.02
N ILE A 80 -11.02 0.08 0.72
CA ILE A 80 -10.77 1.37 0.05
C ILE A 80 -11.97 2.29 0.02
N THR A 81 -13.20 1.77 0.07
CA THR A 81 -14.40 2.61 -0.05
C THR A 81 -14.47 3.72 1.00
N PRO A 82 -14.23 3.47 2.30
CA PRO A 82 -14.24 4.56 3.28
C PRO A 82 -13.23 5.65 2.99
N ILE A 83 -12.04 5.25 2.53
CA ILE A 83 -10.95 6.19 2.23
C ILE A 83 -11.30 7.01 0.98
N SER A 84 -11.69 6.33 -0.09
CA SER A 84 -12.02 6.97 -1.35
C SER A 84 -13.23 7.88 -1.23
N SER A 85 -14.24 7.49 -0.45
CA SER A 85 -15.43 8.31 -0.19
C SER A 85 -15.12 9.60 0.57
N ALA A 86 -14.01 9.63 1.30
CA ALA A 86 -13.51 10.82 1.98
C ALA A 86 -12.60 11.67 1.07
N SER A 87 -12.52 11.36 -0.22
CA SER A 87 -11.66 12.04 -1.20
C SER A 87 -10.16 11.91 -0.90
N LEU A 88 -9.77 10.79 -0.29
CA LEU A 88 -8.37 10.48 -0.02
C LEU A 88 -7.87 9.44 -1.01
N GLY A 89 -6.62 9.61 -1.46
CA GLY A 89 -6.00 8.69 -2.42
C GLY A 89 -5.47 7.43 -1.77
N VAL A 90 -5.41 6.36 -2.56
CA VAL A 90 -4.84 5.07 -2.14
C VAL A 90 -3.96 4.51 -3.25
N PHE A 91 -2.97 3.73 -2.85
CA PHE A 91 -2.19 2.87 -3.74
C PHE A 91 -2.30 1.45 -3.19
N VAL A 92 -2.90 0.55 -3.96
CA VAL A 92 -3.27 -0.78 -3.49
C VAL A 92 -2.27 -1.81 -4.00
N ILE A 93 -1.78 -2.66 -3.11
CA ILE A 93 -0.97 -3.82 -3.45
C ILE A 93 -1.72 -5.06 -2.98
N SER A 94 -2.11 -5.92 -3.91
CA SER A 94 -2.74 -7.19 -3.59
C SER A 94 -1.74 -8.31 -3.75
N THR A 95 -1.54 -9.09 -2.70
CA THR A 95 -0.70 -10.27 -2.72
C THR A 95 -1.56 -11.53 -2.58
N HIS A 96 -0.93 -12.69 -2.70
CA HIS A 96 -1.64 -13.95 -2.51
C HIS A 96 -2.30 -14.04 -1.13
N LEU A 97 -1.65 -13.52 -0.10
CA LEU A 97 -2.11 -13.67 1.28
C LEU A 97 -3.08 -12.57 1.70
N ARG A 98 -2.84 -11.33 1.29
CA ARG A 98 -3.62 -10.18 1.76
C ARG A 98 -3.39 -8.94 0.93
N ASP A 99 -4.17 -7.89 1.22
CA ASP A 99 -4.01 -6.58 0.61
C ASP A 99 -3.22 -5.64 1.53
N TYR A 100 -2.51 -4.72 0.89
CA TYR A 100 -1.84 -3.59 1.52
C TYR A 100 -2.35 -2.32 0.88
N ILE A 101 -2.60 -1.31 1.70
CA ILE A 101 -3.10 -0.01 1.24
C ILE A 101 -2.08 1.05 1.63
N LEU A 102 -1.46 1.68 0.65
CA LEU A 102 -0.58 2.81 0.91
C LEU A 102 -1.40 4.11 0.83
N VAL A 103 -1.21 4.94 1.84
CA VAL A 103 -1.85 6.25 1.93
C VAL A 103 -0.79 7.31 2.21
N ARG A 104 -1.09 8.56 1.88
CA ARG A 104 -0.16 9.64 2.23
C ARG A 104 0.00 9.72 3.74
N THR A 105 1.24 9.80 4.21
CA THR A 105 1.53 9.88 5.64
C THR A 105 0.84 11.09 6.29
N SER A 106 0.74 12.20 5.56
CA SER A 106 0.03 13.40 6.03
C SER A 106 -1.47 13.17 6.26
N GLU A 107 -2.05 12.11 5.70
CA GLU A 107 -3.47 11.81 5.77
C GLU A 107 -3.81 10.66 6.73
N ILE A 108 -2.80 10.11 7.40
CA ILE A 108 -2.97 8.85 8.17
C ILE A 108 -4.03 8.95 9.27
N THR A 109 -4.09 10.07 9.98
CA THR A 109 -5.09 10.25 11.05
C THR A 109 -6.51 10.21 10.48
N LYS A 110 -6.72 10.90 9.36
CA LYS A 110 -8.02 10.94 8.69
C LYS A 110 -8.39 9.57 8.14
N VAL A 111 -7.42 8.86 7.56
CA VAL A 111 -7.62 7.50 7.06
C VAL A 111 -8.05 6.56 8.20
N ALA A 112 -7.35 6.59 9.33
CA ALA A 112 -7.71 5.77 10.49
C ALA A 112 -9.13 6.09 10.98
N ASP A 113 -9.49 7.36 11.02
CA ASP A 113 -10.82 7.79 11.47
C ASP A 113 -11.94 7.26 10.55
N VAL A 114 -11.76 7.36 9.22
CA VAL A 114 -12.79 6.88 8.29
C VAL A 114 -12.89 5.35 8.26
N LEU A 115 -11.78 4.64 8.48
CA LEU A 115 -11.81 3.19 8.58
C LEU A 115 -12.54 2.73 9.84
N ARG A 116 -12.26 3.34 10.97
CA ARG A 116 -12.98 3.06 12.23
C ARG A 116 -14.45 3.43 12.12
N GLY A 117 -14.75 4.57 11.48
CA GLY A 117 -16.12 5.00 11.24
C GLY A 117 -16.92 4.03 10.38
N ALA A 118 -16.27 3.29 9.50
CA ALA A 118 -16.88 2.25 8.67
C ALA A 118 -17.01 0.90 9.42
N GLY A 119 -16.59 0.83 10.68
CA GLY A 119 -16.70 -0.37 11.49
C GLY A 119 -15.50 -1.30 11.45
N HIS A 120 -14.41 -0.87 10.83
CA HIS A 120 -13.17 -1.66 10.81
C HIS A 120 -12.36 -1.46 12.09
N ALA A 121 -11.56 -2.47 12.45
CA ALA A 121 -10.59 -2.36 13.52
C ALA A 121 -9.27 -1.84 12.97
N PHE A 122 -8.63 -0.95 13.71
CA PHE A 122 -7.38 -0.35 13.31
C PHE A 122 -6.43 -0.32 14.49
N ALA A 123 -5.37 -1.09 14.39
CA ALA A 123 -4.35 -1.20 15.44
C ALA A 123 -3.19 -0.23 15.21
#